data_7e810d606072c7a31b63fcdab57fca8f
#
_entry.id   7e810d606072c7a31b63fcdab57fca8f
#
_cell.length_a   1.000
_cell.length_b   1.000
_cell.length_c   1.000
_cell.angle_alpha   90.00
_cell.angle_beta   90.00
_cell.angle_gamma   90.00
#
_symmetry.space_group_name_H-M   'P 1'
#
loop_
_entity.id
_entity.type
_entity.pdbx_description
1 polymer ?
#
loop_
_entity_poly.entity_id
_entity_poly.type
_entity_poly.pdbx_seq_one_letter_code
_entity_poly.pdbx_strand_id
1 'polypeptide(L)'
;SLDRNQKPLIYNVCNFAKAPEGQPTLLTWDETQTMFHEFGHALHGMLSHCKYNTLSGTAVSRDFVEMPSQFNESFASIPEVFNHYARHYKTNEPMPDALREKMLGSLNFLSAYALGENLAATCLDMAWHCLSSSEVPTAEQASAFEKKVLSEIGLLDSQIPPRYSTSYFNHIWGGGYAAGYYSYLWSEVLAVNIADYFETHGALTRKVGDDFRQKILSRGNTRDLMEIFSDFTGLKAPDTKGLDRKSTRLNSSH
;
A
#
# COMPACT_ATOMS: atom_id res chain seq x y z
N SER A 1 12.42 20.73 -7.04
CA SER A 1 13.19 21.32 -5.93
C SER A 1 13.21 22.84 -6.07
N LEU A 2 12.91 23.55 -4.99
CA LEU A 2 12.82 25.02 -5.02
C LEU A 2 14.19 25.68 -5.22
N ASP A 3 15.27 25.07 -4.72
CA ASP A 3 16.64 25.62 -4.85
C ASP A 3 17.17 25.56 -6.30
N ARG A 4 16.66 24.65 -7.12
CA ARG A 4 17.01 24.51 -8.55
C ARG A 4 15.98 25.09 -9.49
N ASN A 5 14.89 25.67 -8.97
CA ASN A 5 13.71 26.10 -9.75
C ASN A 5 13.23 25.03 -10.76
N GLN A 6 13.35 23.76 -10.37
CA GLN A 6 13.01 22.63 -11.20
C GLN A 6 11.74 21.94 -10.69
N LYS A 7 10.74 21.83 -11.54
CA LYS A 7 9.53 21.06 -11.25
C LYS A 7 9.85 19.56 -11.26
N PRO A 8 9.14 18.75 -10.45
CA PRO A 8 9.29 17.29 -10.52
C PRO A 8 8.86 16.77 -11.89
N LEU A 9 9.60 15.79 -12.39
CA LEU A 9 9.20 14.95 -13.51
C LEU A 9 8.89 13.57 -12.95
N ILE A 10 7.63 13.16 -13.03
CA ILE A 10 7.14 11.90 -12.47
C ILE A 10 6.58 11.04 -13.58
N TYR A 11 6.86 9.75 -13.53
CA TYR A 11 6.28 8.75 -14.42
C TYR A 11 5.91 7.50 -13.64
N ASN A 12 4.83 6.85 -14.04
CA ASN A 12 4.41 5.55 -13.53
C ASN A 12 4.69 4.47 -14.55
N VAL A 13 5.16 3.32 -14.08
CA VAL A 13 5.33 2.12 -14.90
C VAL A 13 4.62 0.97 -14.20
N CYS A 14 3.59 0.43 -14.86
CA CYS A 14 2.86 -0.74 -14.39
C CYS A 14 3.08 -1.91 -15.35
N ASN A 15 3.22 -3.13 -14.81
CA ASN A 15 3.45 -4.36 -15.58
C ASN A 15 2.13 -5.11 -15.80
N PHE A 16 1.16 -4.46 -16.48
CA PHE A 16 -0.11 -5.10 -16.80
C PHE A 16 0.03 -6.04 -17.98
N ALA A 17 -0.66 -7.18 -17.92
CA ALA A 17 -0.66 -8.14 -19.01
C ALA A 17 -1.37 -7.57 -20.24
N LYS A 18 -0.73 -7.67 -21.41
CA LYS A 18 -1.37 -7.31 -22.67
C LYS A 18 -2.39 -8.37 -23.07
N ALA A 19 -3.55 -7.92 -23.52
CA ALA A 19 -4.50 -8.81 -24.21
C ALA A 19 -3.93 -9.29 -25.56
N PRO A 20 -4.42 -10.44 -26.08
CA PRO A 20 -4.14 -10.87 -27.44
C PRO A 20 -4.51 -9.79 -28.46
N GLU A 21 -3.85 -9.82 -29.63
CA GLU A 21 -4.10 -8.86 -30.71
C GLU A 21 -5.60 -8.84 -31.09
N GLY A 22 -6.15 -7.63 -31.23
CA GLY A 22 -7.57 -7.42 -31.56
C GLY A 22 -8.53 -7.54 -30.37
N GLN A 23 -8.04 -7.82 -29.16
CA GLN A 23 -8.86 -7.84 -27.95
C GLN A 23 -8.55 -6.63 -27.05
N PRO A 24 -9.54 -6.12 -26.28
CA PRO A 24 -9.31 -5.04 -25.34
C PRO A 24 -8.47 -5.55 -24.16
N THR A 25 -7.51 -4.75 -23.70
CA THR A 25 -6.81 -4.99 -22.44
C THR A 25 -7.70 -4.52 -21.30
N LEU A 26 -8.27 -5.46 -20.55
CA LEU A 26 -9.08 -5.20 -19.38
C LEU A 26 -8.22 -5.46 -18.14
N LEU A 27 -8.32 -4.58 -17.14
CA LEU A 27 -7.64 -4.74 -15.87
C LEU A 27 -8.48 -5.55 -14.90
N THR A 28 -7.83 -6.39 -14.11
CA THR A 28 -8.43 -7.00 -12.92
C THR A 28 -8.65 -5.93 -11.84
N TRP A 29 -9.36 -6.28 -10.78
CA TRP A 29 -9.49 -5.39 -9.62
C TRP A 29 -8.14 -5.09 -8.97
N ASP A 30 -7.30 -6.11 -8.80
CA ASP A 30 -5.96 -5.98 -8.23
C ASP A 30 -5.07 -5.06 -9.06
N GLU A 31 -5.07 -5.21 -10.39
CA GLU A 31 -4.34 -4.31 -11.29
C GLU A 31 -4.90 -2.88 -11.24
N THR A 32 -6.21 -2.72 -11.05
CA THR A 32 -6.84 -1.41 -10.88
C THR A 32 -6.38 -0.76 -9.57
N GLN A 33 -6.37 -1.51 -8.46
CA GLN A 33 -5.83 -1.02 -7.19
C GLN A 33 -4.35 -0.64 -7.32
N THR A 34 -3.54 -1.47 -7.99
CA THR A 34 -2.13 -1.17 -8.28
C THR A 34 -1.99 0.16 -9.04
N MET A 35 -2.85 0.43 -10.02
CA MET A 35 -2.83 1.71 -10.75
C MET A 35 -3.12 2.90 -9.81
N PHE A 36 -4.09 2.77 -8.91
CA PHE A 36 -4.36 3.79 -7.90
C PHE A 36 -3.19 3.95 -6.92
N HIS A 37 -2.60 2.84 -6.49
CA HIS A 37 -1.41 2.81 -5.64
C HIS A 37 -0.26 3.61 -6.25
N GLU A 38 0.17 3.23 -7.43
CA GLU A 38 1.28 3.89 -8.13
C GLU A 38 0.98 5.38 -8.41
N PHE A 39 -0.29 5.70 -8.69
CA PHE A 39 -0.68 7.09 -8.84
C PHE A 39 -0.61 7.86 -7.51
N GLY A 40 -0.82 7.21 -6.37
CA GLY A 40 -0.59 7.79 -5.05
C GLY A 40 0.88 8.20 -4.83
N HIS A 41 1.82 7.36 -5.22
CA HIS A 41 3.24 7.73 -5.25
C HIS A 41 3.52 8.90 -6.21
N ALA A 42 2.89 8.88 -7.38
CA ALA A 42 3.02 9.98 -8.34
C ALA A 42 2.52 11.31 -7.76
N LEU A 43 1.37 11.31 -7.07
CA LEU A 43 0.84 12.50 -6.39
C LEU A 43 1.79 12.99 -5.30
N HIS A 44 2.37 12.09 -4.51
CA HIS A 44 3.37 12.45 -3.50
C HIS A 44 4.59 13.15 -4.12
N GLY A 45 5.05 12.66 -5.26
CA GLY A 45 6.13 13.29 -6.02
C GLY A 45 5.74 14.65 -6.65
N MET A 46 4.61 14.68 -7.37
CA MET A 46 4.16 15.88 -8.12
C MET A 46 3.77 17.05 -7.21
N LEU A 47 3.17 16.75 -6.06
CA LEU A 47 2.66 17.75 -5.13
C LEU A 47 3.66 18.16 -4.05
N SER A 48 4.87 17.58 -4.08
CA SER A 48 5.94 17.94 -3.18
C SER A 48 6.38 19.40 -3.34
N HIS A 49 6.56 20.10 -2.21
CA HIS A 49 6.96 21.49 -2.17
C HIS A 49 8.10 21.69 -1.16
N CYS A 50 9.23 21.05 -1.38
CA CYS A 50 10.39 21.07 -0.51
C CYS A 50 11.51 21.93 -1.10
N LYS A 51 12.25 22.62 -0.23
CA LYS A 51 13.43 23.39 -0.64
C LYS A 51 14.53 22.47 -1.15
N TYR A 52 14.81 21.39 -0.42
CA TYR A 52 15.89 20.45 -0.73
C TYR A 52 15.35 19.22 -1.44
N ASN A 53 16.02 18.82 -2.50
CA ASN A 53 15.63 17.69 -3.34
C ASN A 53 15.68 16.35 -2.57
N THR A 54 16.68 16.18 -1.73
CA THR A 54 16.88 14.98 -0.91
C THR A 54 15.81 14.73 0.16
N LEU A 55 14.94 15.72 0.42
CA LEU A 55 13.83 15.64 1.36
C LEU A 55 12.46 15.68 0.66
N SER A 56 12.45 15.58 -0.67
CA SER A 56 11.28 15.90 -1.50
C SER A 56 10.53 14.63 -1.90
N GLY A 57 9.21 14.72 -1.96
CA GLY A 57 8.33 13.65 -2.46
C GLY A 57 8.49 12.36 -1.67
N THR A 58 8.79 11.28 -2.38
CA THR A 58 8.95 9.93 -1.81
C THR A 58 10.28 9.70 -1.08
N ALA A 59 11.14 10.73 -0.92
CA ALA A 59 12.36 10.66 -0.11
C ALA A 59 12.05 10.76 1.40
N VAL A 60 11.16 9.94 1.88
CA VAL A 60 10.72 9.76 3.27
C VAL A 60 11.15 8.40 3.80
N SER A 61 10.94 8.13 5.09
CA SER A 61 11.22 6.79 5.64
C SER A 61 10.34 5.72 4.98
N ARG A 62 10.85 4.48 4.93
CA ARG A 62 10.15 3.35 4.28
C ARG A 62 8.79 3.07 4.88
N ASP A 63 8.67 3.17 6.19
CA ASP A 63 7.43 2.95 6.94
C ASP A 63 6.40 4.10 6.82
N PHE A 64 6.69 5.10 5.99
CA PHE A 64 5.75 6.16 5.65
C PHE A 64 5.50 6.28 4.14
N VAL A 65 6.43 5.84 3.31
CA VAL A 65 6.39 6.05 1.85
C VAL A 65 5.17 5.41 1.19
N GLU A 66 4.71 4.27 1.72
CA GLU A 66 3.54 3.55 1.19
C GLU A 66 2.20 4.13 1.69
N MET A 67 2.19 5.01 2.69
CA MET A 67 0.93 5.54 3.23
C MET A 67 0.13 6.33 2.18
N PRO A 68 0.71 7.25 1.39
CA PRO A 68 -0.06 7.97 0.38
C PRO A 68 -0.55 7.08 -0.76
N SER A 69 0.21 6.06 -1.14
CA SER A 69 -0.17 5.11 -2.20
C SER A 69 -1.29 4.18 -1.75
N GLN A 70 -1.15 3.54 -0.57
CA GLN A 70 -2.18 2.69 0.01
C GLN A 70 -3.47 3.47 0.35
N PHE A 71 -3.34 4.72 0.82
CA PHE A 71 -4.50 5.58 0.98
C PHE A 71 -5.20 5.85 -0.36
N ASN A 72 -4.44 6.09 -1.43
CA ASN A 72 -5.02 6.38 -2.74
C ASN A 72 -5.82 5.20 -3.32
N GLU A 73 -5.49 3.96 -2.95
CA GLU A 73 -6.27 2.76 -3.31
C GLU A 73 -7.73 2.84 -2.84
N SER A 74 -7.98 3.50 -1.70
CA SER A 74 -9.33 3.65 -1.15
C SER A 74 -10.29 4.38 -2.09
N PHE A 75 -9.77 5.28 -2.94
CA PHE A 75 -10.58 5.99 -3.92
C PHE A 75 -11.14 5.07 -5.01
N ALA A 76 -10.48 3.95 -5.31
CA ALA A 76 -10.95 3.02 -6.33
C ALA A 76 -12.35 2.47 -6.05
N SER A 77 -12.74 2.34 -4.78
CA SER A 77 -14.04 1.80 -4.36
C SER A 77 -15.11 2.85 -4.05
N ILE A 78 -14.76 4.14 -3.98
CA ILE A 78 -15.75 5.22 -3.75
C ILE A 78 -16.75 5.23 -4.91
N PRO A 79 -18.07 5.19 -4.66
CA PRO A 79 -19.09 5.04 -5.70
C PRO A 79 -18.97 6.04 -6.84
N GLU A 80 -18.75 7.30 -6.53
CA GLU A 80 -18.63 8.36 -7.53
C GLU A 80 -17.39 8.16 -8.43
N VAL A 81 -16.28 7.71 -7.87
CA VAL A 81 -15.05 7.42 -8.62
C VAL A 81 -15.22 6.13 -9.40
N PHE A 82 -15.72 5.07 -8.75
CA PHE A 82 -15.92 3.76 -9.35
C PHE A 82 -16.82 3.82 -10.59
N ASN A 83 -17.97 4.47 -10.50
CA ASN A 83 -18.93 4.61 -11.60
C ASN A 83 -18.37 5.42 -12.79
N HIS A 84 -17.29 6.16 -12.55
CA HIS A 84 -16.65 6.94 -13.60
C HIS A 84 -15.75 6.07 -14.50
N TYR A 85 -15.03 5.09 -13.93
CA TYR A 85 -14.10 4.26 -14.67
C TYR A 85 -14.59 2.82 -14.93
N ALA A 86 -15.41 2.24 -14.04
CA ALA A 86 -15.89 0.87 -14.14
C ALA A 86 -17.06 0.75 -15.13
N ARG A 87 -16.73 0.83 -16.43
CA ARG A 87 -17.69 0.84 -17.53
C ARG A 87 -17.45 -0.30 -18.51
N HIS A 88 -18.55 -0.80 -19.07
CA HIS A 88 -18.46 -1.85 -20.06
C HIS A 88 -17.77 -1.35 -21.33
N TYR A 89 -16.71 -2.02 -21.74
CA TYR A 89 -15.78 -1.54 -22.77
C TYR A 89 -16.40 -1.34 -24.17
N LYS A 90 -17.54 -1.98 -24.49
CA LYS A 90 -18.26 -1.79 -25.75
C LYS A 90 -19.41 -0.81 -25.65
N THR A 91 -20.23 -0.92 -24.58
CA THR A 91 -21.47 -0.15 -24.46
C THR A 91 -21.30 1.13 -23.65
N ASN A 92 -20.18 1.26 -22.92
CA ASN A 92 -19.90 2.35 -21.98
C ASN A 92 -20.93 2.48 -20.83
N GLU A 93 -21.75 1.45 -20.63
CA GLU A 93 -22.66 1.39 -19.48
C GLU A 93 -21.87 1.19 -18.18
N PRO A 94 -22.28 1.82 -17.06
CA PRO A 94 -21.64 1.60 -15.78
C PRO A 94 -21.85 0.16 -15.31
N MET A 95 -20.96 -0.33 -14.45
CA MET A 95 -21.16 -1.63 -13.80
C MET A 95 -22.46 -1.60 -12.97
N PRO A 96 -23.33 -2.62 -13.06
CA PRO A 96 -24.52 -2.71 -12.23
C PRO A 96 -24.19 -2.73 -10.73
N ASP A 97 -24.93 -1.99 -9.90
CA ASP A 97 -24.68 -1.87 -8.46
C ASP A 97 -24.62 -3.23 -7.75
N ALA A 98 -25.52 -4.17 -8.08
CA ALA A 98 -25.51 -5.52 -7.50
C ALA A 98 -24.21 -6.30 -7.81
N LEU A 99 -23.58 -6.06 -8.97
CA LEU A 99 -22.29 -6.67 -9.32
C LEU A 99 -21.15 -6.00 -8.54
N ARG A 100 -21.18 -4.67 -8.44
CA ARG A 100 -20.23 -3.90 -7.65
C ARG A 100 -20.24 -4.33 -6.17
N GLU A 101 -21.41 -4.45 -5.57
CA GLU A 101 -21.57 -4.89 -4.18
C GLU A 101 -21.00 -6.30 -3.96
N LYS A 102 -21.30 -7.24 -4.85
CA LYS A 102 -20.72 -8.58 -4.78
C LYS A 102 -19.19 -8.57 -4.90
N MET A 103 -18.67 -7.79 -5.82
CA MET A 103 -17.21 -7.64 -6.02
C MET A 103 -16.55 -7.06 -4.76
N LEU A 104 -17.04 -5.93 -4.26
CA LEU A 104 -16.49 -5.29 -3.06
C LEU A 104 -16.66 -6.18 -1.82
N GLY A 105 -17.78 -6.88 -1.68
CA GLY A 105 -18.00 -7.85 -0.60
C GLY A 105 -17.01 -9.03 -0.65
N SER A 106 -16.58 -9.45 -1.83
CA SER A 106 -15.61 -10.53 -1.98
C SER A 106 -14.17 -10.16 -1.57
N LEU A 107 -13.84 -8.86 -1.52
CA LEU A 107 -12.47 -8.40 -1.18
C LEU A 107 -12.05 -8.75 0.24
N ASN A 108 -13.01 -8.97 1.10
CA ASN A 108 -12.74 -9.38 2.47
C ASN A 108 -12.66 -10.91 2.64
N PHE A 109 -13.01 -11.66 1.60
CA PHE A 109 -12.87 -13.12 1.63
C PHE A 109 -11.40 -13.49 1.74
N LEU A 110 -11.06 -14.35 2.68
CA LEU A 110 -9.69 -14.74 2.99
C LEU A 110 -8.75 -13.59 3.43
N SER A 111 -9.27 -12.54 4.03
CA SER A 111 -8.43 -11.44 4.56
C SER A 111 -7.37 -11.93 5.56
N ALA A 112 -7.69 -12.92 6.40
CA ALA A 112 -6.75 -13.55 7.31
C ALA A 112 -5.62 -14.31 6.56
N TYR A 113 -5.93 -14.90 5.39
CA TYR A 113 -4.91 -15.51 4.53
C TYR A 113 -3.92 -14.44 4.02
N ALA A 114 -4.42 -13.36 3.44
CA ALA A 114 -3.59 -12.27 2.94
C ALA A 114 -2.73 -11.62 4.03
N LEU A 115 -3.28 -11.44 5.24
CA LEU A 115 -2.54 -10.95 6.39
C LEU A 115 -1.45 -11.96 6.83
N GLY A 116 -1.77 -13.26 6.85
CA GLY A 116 -0.84 -14.33 7.19
C GLY A 116 0.36 -14.39 6.26
N GLU A 117 0.13 -14.31 4.94
CA GLU A 117 1.20 -14.24 3.93
C GLU A 117 2.15 -13.06 4.17
N ASN A 118 1.57 -11.89 4.45
CA ASN A 118 2.32 -10.65 4.65
C ASN A 118 3.12 -10.68 5.95
N LEU A 119 2.51 -11.14 7.04
CA LEU A 119 3.18 -11.31 8.34
C LEU A 119 4.32 -12.31 8.26
N ALA A 120 4.12 -13.44 7.57
CA ALA A 120 5.16 -14.44 7.37
C ALA A 120 6.38 -13.85 6.62
N ALA A 121 6.14 -13.10 5.55
CA ALA A 121 7.20 -12.40 4.81
C ALA A 121 7.89 -11.33 5.68
N THR A 122 7.13 -10.56 6.45
CA THR A 122 7.65 -9.53 7.36
C THR A 122 8.56 -10.14 8.44
N CYS A 123 8.11 -11.21 9.08
CA CYS A 123 8.91 -11.90 10.10
C CYS A 123 10.15 -12.56 9.52
N LEU A 124 10.04 -13.11 8.30
CA LEU A 124 11.16 -13.70 7.59
C LEU A 124 12.22 -12.65 7.24
N ASP A 125 11.82 -11.47 6.78
CA ASP A 125 12.72 -10.33 6.55
C ASP A 125 13.51 -9.99 7.83
N MET A 126 12.80 -9.78 8.94
CA MET A 126 13.43 -9.46 10.22
C MET A 126 14.38 -10.56 10.70
N ALA A 127 13.99 -11.83 10.54
CA ALA A 127 14.83 -12.95 10.93
C ALA A 127 16.14 -12.99 10.15
N TRP A 128 16.12 -12.75 8.84
CA TRP A 128 17.32 -12.66 8.02
C TRP A 128 18.24 -11.51 8.42
N HIS A 129 17.69 -10.35 8.73
CA HIS A 129 18.47 -9.15 8.99
C HIS A 129 18.88 -8.96 10.47
N CYS A 130 18.40 -9.83 11.36
CA CYS A 130 18.85 -9.91 12.75
C CYS A 130 19.99 -10.91 12.98
N LEU A 131 20.41 -11.66 11.94
CA LEU A 131 21.53 -12.60 12.05
C LEU A 131 22.87 -11.87 12.19
N SER A 132 23.73 -12.38 13.07
CA SER A 132 25.15 -12.03 13.05
C SER A 132 25.83 -12.67 11.83
N SER A 133 26.97 -12.15 11.41
CA SER A 133 27.69 -12.66 10.25
C SER A 133 28.08 -14.14 10.33
N SER A 134 28.24 -14.67 11.55
CA SER A 134 28.54 -16.09 11.81
C SER A 134 27.32 -17.02 11.75
N GLU A 135 26.12 -16.47 11.79
CA GLU A 135 24.86 -17.22 11.79
C GLU A 135 24.20 -17.29 10.42
N VAL A 136 24.71 -16.54 9.44
CA VAL A 136 24.13 -16.50 8.10
C VAL A 136 24.19 -17.88 7.45
N PRO A 137 23.02 -18.48 7.11
CA PRO A 137 22.96 -19.78 6.44
C PRO A 137 23.60 -19.74 5.05
N THR A 138 24.10 -20.88 4.58
CA THR A 138 24.50 -21.02 3.17
C THR A 138 23.26 -21.03 2.26
N ALA A 139 23.47 -20.90 0.95
CA ALA A 139 22.36 -20.93 -0.02
C ALA A 139 21.56 -22.24 0.07
N GLU A 140 22.21 -23.37 0.30
CA GLU A 140 21.58 -24.68 0.46
C GLU A 140 20.74 -24.79 1.73
N GLN A 141 21.10 -24.02 2.76
CA GLN A 141 20.42 -23.99 4.05
C GLN A 141 19.26 -22.97 4.11
N ALA A 142 19.14 -22.09 3.14
CA ALA A 142 18.17 -20.99 3.13
C ALA A 142 16.72 -21.48 3.33
N SER A 143 16.32 -22.54 2.62
CA SER A 143 14.98 -23.12 2.76
C SER A 143 14.73 -23.75 4.14
N ALA A 144 15.76 -24.35 4.73
CA ALA A 144 15.66 -24.91 6.08
C ALA A 144 15.54 -23.80 7.13
N PHE A 145 16.29 -22.71 6.97
CA PHE A 145 16.19 -21.52 7.81
C PHE A 145 14.79 -20.90 7.74
N GLU A 146 14.27 -20.67 6.53
CA GLU A 146 12.90 -20.17 6.31
C GLU A 146 11.86 -21.00 7.07
N LYS A 147 11.88 -22.33 6.88
CA LYS A 147 10.95 -23.24 7.56
C LYS A 147 11.09 -23.19 9.09
N LYS A 148 12.33 -23.10 9.60
CA LYS A 148 12.60 -22.96 11.03
C LYS A 148 11.96 -21.68 11.57
N VAL A 149 12.23 -20.53 10.95
CA VAL A 149 11.68 -19.23 11.37
C VAL A 149 10.15 -19.25 11.36
N LEU A 150 9.54 -19.69 10.27
CA LEU A 150 8.08 -19.75 10.15
C LEU A 150 7.45 -20.70 11.16
N SER A 151 8.11 -21.83 11.49
CA SER A 151 7.66 -22.75 12.54
C SER A 151 7.72 -22.13 13.92
N GLU A 152 8.80 -21.44 14.26
CA GLU A 152 9.00 -20.80 15.57
C GLU A 152 7.97 -19.71 15.87
N ILE A 153 7.50 -19.00 14.84
CA ILE A 153 6.47 -17.96 14.96
C ILE A 153 5.05 -18.48 14.73
N GLY A 154 4.88 -19.79 14.48
CA GLY A 154 3.56 -20.40 14.26
C GLY A 154 2.90 -20.06 12.91
N LEU A 155 3.69 -19.63 11.92
CA LEU A 155 3.22 -19.28 10.57
C LEU A 155 3.70 -20.26 9.49
N LEU A 156 4.24 -21.42 9.88
CA LEU A 156 4.57 -22.48 8.93
C LEU A 156 3.30 -23.26 8.59
N ASP A 157 2.73 -22.97 7.44
CA ASP A 157 1.59 -23.66 6.89
C ASP A 157 1.84 -24.01 5.42
N SER A 158 1.52 -25.23 5.00
CA SER A 158 1.71 -25.68 3.62
C SER A 158 0.72 -25.05 2.63
N GLN A 159 -0.41 -24.55 3.13
CA GLN A 159 -1.47 -23.92 2.32
C GLN A 159 -1.40 -22.39 2.35
N ILE A 160 -0.68 -21.81 3.32
CA ILE A 160 -0.47 -20.37 3.46
C ILE A 160 1.03 -20.10 3.46
N PRO A 161 1.69 -20.12 2.29
CA PRO A 161 3.11 -19.77 2.20
C PRO A 161 3.31 -18.28 2.50
N PRO A 162 4.53 -17.86 2.86
CA PRO A 162 4.83 -16.45 2.97
C PRO A 162 4.64 -15.77 1.60
N ARG A 163 4.26 -14.50 1.61
CA ARG A 163 4.10 -13.69 0.37
C ARG A 163 5.31 -13.80 -0.57
N TYR A 164 6.49 -13.90 0.00
CA TYR A 164 7.74 -14.14 -0.69
C TYR A 164 8.57 -15.17 0.06
N SER A 165 9.08 -16.18 -0.64
CA SER A 165 10.14 -17.03 -0.14
C SER A 165 11.49 -16.37 -0.30
N THR A 166 12.43 -16.73 0.55
CA THR A 166 13.79 -16.18 0.61
C THR A 166 14.47 -16.07 -0.76
N SER A 167 14.29 -17.06 -1.63
CA SER A 167 15.00 -17.16 -2.92
C SER A 167 14.58 -16.12 -3.96
N TYR A 168 13.41 -15.51 -3.84
CA TYR A 168 12.88 -14.51 -4.78
C TYR A 168 12.36 -13.23 -4.11
N PHE A 169 12.73 -13.01 -2.85
CA PHE A 169 12.30 -11.84 -2.08
C PHE A 169 13.10 -10.60 -2.45
N ASN A 170 12.96 -10.13 -3.67
CA ASN A 170 13.74 -9.01 -4.20
C ASN A 170 13.62 -7.73 -3.36
N HIS A 171 12.48 -7.48 -2.72
CA HIS A 171 12.28 -6.31 -1.85
C HIS A 171 13.39 -6.15 -0.82
N ILE A 172 13.77 -7.25 -0.15
CA ILE A 172 14.75 -7.22 0.94
C ILE A 172 16.19 -7.41 0.46
N TRP A 173 16.42 -8.03 -0.70
CA TRP A 173 17.77 -8.27 -1.23
C TRP A 173 18.26 -7.17 -2.16
N GLY A 174 17.39 -6.58 -2.97
CA GLY A 174 17.74 -5.57 -3.98
C GLY A 174 16.82 -4.34 -4.01
N GLY A 175 15.63 -4.43 -3.43
CA GLY A 175 14.59 -3.41 -3.51
C GLY A 175 14.68 -2.30 -2.46
N GLY A 176 15.65 -2.37 -1.52
CA GLY A 176 15.83 -1.35 -0.47
C GLY A 176 14.88 -1.50 0.72
N TYR A 177 14.28 -2.69 0.93
CA TYR A 177 13.41 -3.01 2.08
C TYR A 177 14.06 -3.97 3.07
N ALA A 178 15.40 -4.07 3.11
CA ALA A 178 16.12 -4.89 4.09
C ALA A 178 15.75 -4.46 5.52
N ALA A 179 15.29 -5.41 6.34
CA ALA A 179 14.70 -5.16 7.67
C ALA A 179 13.56 -4.11 7.64
N GLY A 180 12.90 -3.95 6.50
CA GLY A 180 11.95 -2.88 6.26
C GLY A 180 10.63 -3.33 5.61
N TYR A 181 10.43 -4.63 5.40
CA TYR A 181 9.19 -5.11 4.76
C TYR A 181 7.94 -4.87 5.63
N TYR A 182 8.11 -4.77 6.95
CA TYR A 182 7.04 -4.38 7.90
C TYR A 182 6.37 -3.04 7.52
N SER A 183 7.06 -2.22 6.74
CA SER A 183 6.62 -0.88 6.35
C SER A 183 5.28 -0.88 5.61
N TYR A 184 4.97 -1.92 4.86
CA TYR A 184 3.68 -2.06 4.17
C TYR A 184 2.52 -2.16 5.17
N LEU A 185 2.64 -3.01 6.21
CA LEU A 185 1.62 -3.12 7.25
C LEU A 185 1.51 -1.85 8.10
N TRP A 186 2.64 -1.25 8.46
CA TRP A 186 2.64 -0.01 9.23
C TRP A 186 2.04 1.15 8.44
N SER A 187 2.44 1.32 7.18
CA SER A 187 1.86 2.34 6.30
C SER A 187 0.36 2.12 6.06
N GLU A 188 -0.11 0.86 6.04
CA GLU A 188 -1.52 0.55 5.92
C GLU A 188 -2.31 1.04 7.15
N VAL A 189 -1.78 0.90 8.37
CA VAL A 189 -2.38 1.52 9.57
C VAL A 189 -2.55 3.02 9.36
N LEU A 190 -1.50 3.71 8.91
CA LEU A 190 -1.56 5.14 8.65
C LEU A 190 -2.59 5.47 7.55
N ALA A 191 -2.58 4.73 6.45
CA ALA A 191 -3.48 4.93 5.31
C ALA A 191 -4.96 4.78 5.69
N VAL A 192 -5.29 3.78 6.52
CA VAL A 192 -6.67 3.59 7.00
C VAL A 192 -7.11 4.75 7.89
N ASN A 193 -6.24 5.26 8.76
CA ASN A 193 -6.56 6.42 9.59
C ASN A 193 -6.77 7.69 8.74
N ILE A 194 -5.99 7.86 7.67
CA ILE A 194 -6.21 8.95 6.69
C ILE A 194 -7.55 8.77 5.98
N ALA A 195 -7.88 7.54 5.55
CA ALA A 195 -9.16 7.25 4.90
C ALA A 195 -10.36 7.53 5.82
N ASP A 196 -10.29 7.13 7.10
CA ASP A 196 -11.29 7.46 8.12
C ASP A 196 -11.46 8.98 8.29
N TYR A 197 -10.35 9.73 8.28
CA TYR A 197 -10.40 11.19 8.32
C TYR A 197 -11.14 11.76 7.11
N PHE A 198 -10.82 11.30 5.92
CA PHE A 198 -11.49 11.71 4.69
C PHE A 198 -12.98 11.36 4.70
N GLU A 199 -13.35 10.15 5.12
CA GLU A 199 -14.75 9.71 5.21
C GLU A 199 -15.56 10.62 6.14
N THR A 200 -15.00 10.99 7.29
CA THR A 200 -15.69 11.81 8.29
C THR A 200 -15.73 13.31 7.94
N HIS A 201 -14.81 13.81 7.12
CA HIS A 201 -14.69 15.24 6.78
C HIS A 201 -15.07 15.56 5.33
N GLY A 202 -15.52 14.56 4.56
CA GLY A 202 -15.96 14.71 3.17
C GLY A 202 -14.89 14.30 2.16
N ALA A 203 -14.89 13.03 1.79
CA ALA A 203 -13.86 12.35 0.99
C ALA A 203 -13.53 13.03 -0.35
N LEU A 204 -14.52 13.60 -1.04
CA LEU A 204 -14.32 14.23 -2.35
C LEU A 204 -14.39 15.76 -2.30
N THR A 205 -14.20 16.35 -1.11
CA THR A 205 -14.22 17.80 -0.98
C THR A 205 -12.86 18.42 -1.24
N ARG A 206 -12.86 19.57 -1.92
CA ARG A 206 -11.64 20.34 -2.21
C ARG A 206 -10.88 20.70 -0.92
N LYS A 207 -11.61 21.01 0.15
CA LYS A 207 -11.01 21.42 1.43
C LYS A 207 -10.13 20.33 2.00
N VAL A 208 -10.65 19.10 2.13
CA VAL A 208 -9.90 17.98 2.71
C VAL A 208 -8.72 17.59 1.81
N GLY A 209 -8.93 17.60 0.49
CA GLY A 209 -7.85 17.37 -0.46
C GLY A 209 -6.72 18.40 -0.40
N ASP A 210 -7.04 19.69 -0.25
CA ASP A 210 -6.03 20.75 -0.09
C ASP A 210 -5.31 20.64 1.26
N ASP A 211 -6.00 20.29 2.33
CA ASP A 211 -5.39 20.03 3.65
C ASP A 211 -4.41 18.84 3.58
N PHE A 212 -4.80 17.73 2.95
CA PHE A 212 -3.94 16.58 2.75
C PHE A 212 -2.71 16.94 1.91
N ARG A 213 -2.93 17.64 0.81
CA ARG A 213 -1.84 18.15 -0.03
C ARG A 213 -0.86 18.99 0.76
N GLN A 214 -1.36 19.96 1.54
CA GLN A 214 -0.51 20.93 2.25
C GLN A 214 0.20 20.35 3.45
N LYS A 215 -0.48 19.47 4.21
CA LYS A 215 0.04 18.92 5.46
C LYS A 215 0.84 17.64 5.27
N ILE A 216 0.52 16.84 4.26
CA ILE A 216 1.17 15.54 3.99
C ILE A 216 2.02 15.61 2.72
N LEU A 217 1.38 15.64 1.53
CA LEU A 217 2.06 15.39 0.26
C LEU A 217 3.13 16.42 -0.07
N SER A 218 2.94 17.68 0.34
CA SER A 218 3.89 18.75 0.03
C SER A 218 5.14 18.73 0.92
N ARG A 219 5.12 17.98 2.02
CA ARG A 219 6.12 18.10 3.08
C ARG A 219 7.37 17.25 2.86
N GLY A 220 7.24 16.12 2.19
CA GLY A 220 8.34 15.16 2.11
C GLY A 220 8.89 14.85 3.53
N ASN A 221 10.20 14.81 3.65
CA ASN A 221 10.89 14.51 4.93
C ASN A 221 11.44 15.78 5.62
N THR A 222 10.67 16.88 5.59
CA THR A 222 11.10 18.18 6.17
C THR A 222 10.77 18.33 7.64
N ARG A 223 9.98 17.44 8.20
CA ARG A 223 9.58 17.36 9.61
C ARG A 223 9.47 15.89 10.02
N ASP A 224 9.38 15.63 11.30
CA ASP A 224 9.00 14.29 11.79
C ASP A 224 7.70 13.85 11.16
N LEU A 225 7.69 12.62 10.62
CA LEU A 225 6.58 12.13 9.81
C LEU A 225 5.34 11.79 10.66
N MET A 226 5.55 11.41 11.93
CA MET A 226 4.44 11.19 12.84
C MET A 226 3.83 12.49 13.35
N GLU A 227 4.61 13.56 13.48
CA GLU A 227 4.06 14.91 13.70
C GLU A 227 3.22 15.37 12.52
N ILE A 228 3.70 15.18 11.28
CA ILE A 228 2.96 15.48 10.04
C ILE A 228 1.63 14.73 10.01
N PHE A 229 1.64 13.43 10.33
CA PHE A 229 0.45 12.60 10.43
C PHE A 229 -0.53 13.12 11.50
N SER A 230 -0.01 13.42 12.70
CA SER A 230 -0.81 13.94 13.82
C SER A 230 -1.43 15.30 13.52
N ASP A 231 -0.69 16.20 12.87
CA ASP A 231 -1.17 17.52 12.45
C ASP A 231 -2.32 17.42 11.43
N PHE A 232 -2.34 16.38 10.61
CA PHE A 232 -3.41 16.17 9.65
C PHE A 232 -4.63 15.49 10.29
N THR A 233 -4.42 14.36 10.97
CA THR A 233 -5.50 13.52 11.49
C THR A 233 -6.08 14.00 12.81
N GLY A 234 -5.31 14.76 13.60
CA GLY A 234 -5.62 15.10 14.99
C GLY A 234 -5.34 13.95 15.98
N LEU A 235 -4.87 12.81 15.51
CA LEU A 235 -4.55 11.65 16.36
C LEU A 235 -3.16 11.81 16.98
N LYS A 236 -3.02 11.49 18.27
CA LYS A 236 -1.72 11.48 18.96
C LYS A 236 -0.84 10.30 18.56
N ALA A 237 -1.46 9.21 18.15
CA ALA A 237 -0.83 7.99 17.66
C ALA A 237 -1.78 7.31 16.65
N PRO A 238 -1.26 6.50 15.70
CA PRO A 238 -2.09 5.74 14.79
C PRO A 238 -3.00 4.77 15.55
N ASP A 239 -4.25 4.64 15.09
CA ASP A 239 -5.23 3.71 15.64
C ASP A 239 -5.27 2.44 14.78
N THR A 240 -4.95 1.30 15.38
CA THR A 240 -4.97 -0.01 14.70
C THR A 240 -6.37 -0.58 14.48
N LYS A 241 -7.41 -0.03 15.15
CA LYS A 241 -8.81 -0.48 14.99
C LYS A 241 -9.32 -0.37 13.56
N GLY A 242 -8.73 0.49 12.75
CA GLY A 242 -9.05 0.61 11.34
C GLY A 242 -8.71 -0.66 10.55
N LEU A 243 -7.60 -1.31 10.85
CA LEU A 243 -7.26 -2.62 10.26
C LEU A 243 -8.25 -3.70 10.69
N ASP A 244 -8.64 -3.74 11.95
CA ASP A 244 -9.67 -4.67 12.45
C ASP A 244 -11.00 -4.46 11.71
N ARG A 245 -11.40 -3.21 11.47
CA ARG A 245 -12.61 -2.90 10.71
C ARG A 245 -12.50 -3.32 9.24
N LYS A 246 -11.33 -3.15 8.61
CA LYS A 246 -11.08 -3.61 7.24
C LYS A 246 -11.20 -5.14 7.16
N SER A 247 -10.73 -5.85 8.18
CA SER A 247 -10.83 -7.31 8.27
C SER A 247 -12.18 -7.83 8.81
N THR A 248 -12.96 -7.02 9.58
CA THR A 248 -14.19 -7.44 10.26
C THR A 248 -15.49 -6.86 9.69
N ARG A 249 -15.45 -5.91 8.74
CA ARG A 249 -16.66 -5.40 8.04
C ARG A 249 -17.50 -6.49 7.35
N LEU A 250 -17.08 -7.74 7.46
CA LEU A 250 -17.74 -8.95 6.94
C LEU A 250 -18.77 -9.58 7.88
N ASN A 251 -18.72 -9.29 9.19
CA ASN A 251 -19.58 -9.98 10.15
C ASN A 251 -20.87 -9.23 10.50
N SER A 252 -21.12 -8.06 9.91
CA SER A 252 -22.27 -7.21 10.27
C SER A 252 -23.40 -7.16 9.23
N SER A 253 -23.37 -8.05 8.21
CA SER A 253 -24.46 -8.19 7.23
C SER A 253 -25.04 -9.60 7.26
N HIS A 254 -25.55 -10.00 8.44
CA HIS A 254 -26.53 -11.08 8.60
C HIS A 254 -27.74 -10.56 9.39
#